data_ff0786a39cee45b65b8010b85931ab3f
#
_entry.id   ff0786a39cee45b65b8010b85931ab3f
#
_cell.length_a   1.000
_cell.length_b   1.000
_cell.length_c   1.000
_cell.angle_alpha   90.00
_cell.angle_beta   90.00
_cell.angle_gamma   90.00
#
_symmetry.space_group_name_H-M   'P 1'
#
loop_
_entity.id
_entity.type
_entity.pdbx_description
1 polymer ?
#
loop_
_entity_poly.entity_id
_entity_poly.type
_entity_poly.pdbx_seq_one_letter_code
_entity_poly.pdbx_strand_id
1 'polypeptide(L)'
;IRINEAAPVIGDVAMETISETVITESTVIGHNPSTPGGTGIGVGTSVLVTELSKIREAKDVIVIVPNKVRFAQAAALMNQAKENIHITGAIVQADDGVLLNNRLDKKIPIIDEVAMIEKVPLGMTCAIEVAEQGTVLSTLSNPYGIATVFDLSSEETKRVVPIARSLIGARSGVVIKTPTGDVQERSIKAGTINIIGLKKE
;
A
#
# COMPACT_ATOMS: atom_id res chain seq x y z
N ILE A 1 -13.91 -5.49 25.00
CA ILE A 1 -12.67 -5.55 24.21
C ILE A 1 -13.08 -5.15 22.80
N ARG A 2 -12.72 -3.95 22.37
CA ARG A 2 -12.84 -3.55 20.97
C ARG A 2 -11.64 -4.16 20.24
N ILE A 3 -11.90 -5.08 19.35
CA ILE A 3 -10.92 -5.50 18.36
C ILE A 3 -11.09 -4.52 17.20
N ASN A 4 -10.23 -3.51 17.15
CA ASN A 4 -10.11 -2.71 15.94
C ASN A 4 -9.35 -3.55 14.91
N GLU A 5 -10.04 -4.08 13.92
CA GLU A 5 -9.37 -4.39 12.67
C GLU A 5 -8.84 -3.07 12.10
N ALA A 6 -7.58 -3.08 11.71
CA ALA A 6 -6.82 -1.88 11.35
C ALA A 6 -7.30 -1.26 10.03
N ALA A 7 -8.44 -0.62 10.07
CA ALA A 7 -8.84 0.35 9.07
C ALA A 7 -9.45 1.51 9.83
N PRO A 8 -8.83 2.67 9.89
CA PRO A 8 -9.50 3.84 10.43
C PRO A 8 -10.61 4.23 9.48
N VAL A 9 -11.80 3.79 9.81
CA VAL A 9 -12.99 4.28 9.14
C VAL A 9 -13.26 5.68 9.65
N ILE A 10 -13.17 6.64 8.76
CA ILE A 10 -13.31 8.03 9.12
C ILE A 10 -14.35 8.68 8.22
N GLY A 11 -15.61 8.75 8.69
CA GLY A 11 -16.71 9.38 7.98
C GLY A 11 -16.94 8.81 6.58
N ASP A 12 -17.13 9.69 5.60
CA ASP A 12 -17.49 9.30 4.25
C ASP A 12 -16.31 8.76 3.39
N VAL A 13 -15.10 8.70 3.92
CA VAL A 13 -13.90 8.18 3.22
C VAL A 13 -13.16 7.22 4.14
N ALA A 14 -13.05 5.95 3.73
CA ALA A 14 -12.16 5.00 4.36
C ALA A 14 -10.76 5.15 3.77
N MET A 15 -9.74 5.25 4.64
CA MET A 15 -8.34 5.24 4.26
C MET A 15 -7.65 4.07 4.93
N GLU A 16 -7.00 3.24 4.14
CA GLU A 16 -6.16 2.14 4.63
C GLU A 16 -4.71 2.48 4.44
N THR A 17 -3.89 2.20 5.45
CA THR A 17 -2.45 2.23 5.33
C THR A 17 -1.92 0.80 5.39
N ILE A 18 -1.13 0.42 4.41
CA ILE A 18 -0.48 -0.90 4.35
C ILE A 18 0.93 -0.83 4.96
N SER A 19 1.38 0.38 5.27
CA SER A 19 2.74 0.70 5.67
C SER A 19 3.24 -0.04 6.91
N GLU A 20 2.41 -0.26 7.92
CA GLU A 20 2.85 -0.95 9.15
C GLU A 20 3.30 -2.38 8.86
N THR A 21 2.56 -3.11 8.03
CA THR A 21 2.90 -4.49 7.69
C THR A 21 4.15 -4.55 6.82
N VAL A 22 4.26 -3.67 5.84
CA VAL A 22 5.41 -3.59 4.93
C VAL A 22 6.68 -3.14 5.65
N ILE A 23 6.58 -2.13 6.51
CA ILE A 23 7.74 -1.59 7.25
C ILE A 23 8.23 -2.60 8.29
N THR A 24 7.34 -3.25 9.00
CA THR A 24 7.71 -4.22 10.04
C THR A 24 8.39 -5.43 9.41
N GLU A 25 7.89 -5.93 8.30
CA GLU A 25 8.46 -7.10 7.61
C GLU A 25 9.77 -6.75 6.90
N SER A 26 9.83 -5.66 6.15
CA SER A 26 11.06 -5.24 5.47
C SER A 26 12.20 -4.86 6.43
N THR A 27 11.87 -4.39 7.62
CA THR A 27 12.88 -4.08 8.66
C THR A 27 13.38 -5.34 9.36
N VAL A 28 12.52 -6.34 9.55
CA VAL A 28 12.84 -7.59 10.28
C VAL A 28 13.53 -8.61 9.37
N ILE A 29 13.21 -8.67 8.10
CA ILE A 29 13.72 -9.71 7.17
C ILE A 29 15.04 -9.30 6.52
N GLY A 30 15.60 -8.15 6.87
CA GLY A 30 16.92 -7.75 6.39
C GLY A 30 16.91 -7.15 4.99
N HIS A 31 15.88 -6.41 4.64
CA HIS A 31 15.90 -5.52 3.47
C HIS A 31 17.19 -4.69 3.50
N ASN A 32 18.03 -4.87 2.50
CA ASN A 32 19.27 -4.13 2.42
C ASN A 32 18.97 -2.65 2.09
N PRO A 33 19.10 -1.72 3.06
CA PRO A 33 18.79 -0.32 2.82
C PRO A 33 19.71 0.35 1.79
N SER A 34 20.78 -0.34 1.34
CA SER A 34 21.69 0.15 0.31
C SER A 34 21.20 -0.05 -1.12
N THR A 35 20.18 -0.88 -1.33
CA THR A 35 19.62 -1.17 -2.65
C THR A 35 18.13 -0.86 -2.69
N PRO A 36 17.71 0.42 -2.84
CA PRO A 36 16.30 0.75 -2.95
C PRO A 36 15.69 0.11 -4.20
N GLY A 37 14.55 -0.51 -4.08
CA GLY A 37 13.76 -1.05 -5.19
C GLY A 37 13.18 0.04 -6.11
N GLY A 38 13.64 1.28 -5.95
CA GLY A 38 13.15 2.49 -6.59
C GLY A 38 12.64 3.47 -5.53
N THR A 39 12.91 4.75 -5.70
CA THR A 39 12.55 5.81 -4.75
C THR A 39 11.57 6.79 -5.39
N GLY A 40 10.93 7.60 -4.57
CA GLY A 40 10.01 8.64 -5.00
C GLY A 40 8.57 8.40 -4.55
N ILE A 41 7.67 9.15 -5.13
CA ILE A 41 6.23 9.03 -4.90
C ILE A 41 5.51 8.63 -6.19
N GLY A 42 4.57 7.71 -6.08
CA GLY A 42 3.69 7.31 -7.16
C GLY A 42 2.23 7.39 -6.73
N VAL A 43 1.38 7.90 -7.60
CA VAL A 43 -0.07 8.00 -7.36
C VAL A 43 -0.79 7.44 -8.58
N GLY A 44 -1.81 6.64 -8.34
CA GLY A 44 -2.58 6.06 -9.43
C GLY A 44 -3.65 5.09 -8.93
N THR A 45 -4.31 4.45 -9.85
CA THR A 45 -5.29 3.42 -9.53
C THR A 45 -4.59 2.08 -9.35
N SER A 46 -4.92 1.36 -8.29
CA SER A 46 -4.42 0.01 -8.03
C SER A 46 -4.95 -1.00 -9.05
N VAL A 47 -4.07 -1.69 -9.75
CA VAL A 47 -4.42 -2.70 -10.77
C VAL A 47 -3.49 -3.90 -10.70
N LEU A 48 -4.01 -5.10 -10.96
CA LEU A 48 -3.17 -6.29 -11.09
C LEU A 48 -2.27 -6.19 -12.33
N VAL A 49 -1.03 -6.62 -12.21
CA VAL A 49 -0.07 -6.65 -13.33
C VAL A 49 -0.61 -7.41 -14.54
N THR A 50 -1.40 -8.47 -14.31
CA THR A 50 -2.03 -9.28 -15.37
C THR A 50 -3.19 -8.58 -16.08
N GLU A 51 -3.70 -7.47 -15.52
CA GLU A 51 -4.83 -6.72 -16.07
C GLU A 51 -4.40 -5.49 -16.87
N LEU A 52 -3.12 -5.15 -16.90
CA LEU A 52 -2.59 -3.97 -17.62
C LEU A 52 -3.02 -3.94 -19.08
N SER A 53 -2.98 -5.06 -19.80
CA SER A 53 -3.36 -5.16 -21.19
C SER A 53 -4.86 -4.86 -21.48
N LYS A 54 -5.71 -4.98 -20.46
CA LYS A 54 -7.15 -4.75 -20.54
C LYS A 54 -7.54 -3.28 -20.40
N ILE A 55 -6.65 -2.45 -19.87
CA ILE A 55 -6.90 -1.02 -19.69
C ILE A 55 -6.96 -0.35 -21.06
N ARG A 56 -8.01 0.43 -21.30
CA ARG A 56 -8.24 1.10 -22.60
C ARG A 56 -8.07 2.60 -22.51
N GLU A 57 -8.34 3.17 -21.34
CA GLU A 57 -8.30 4.62 -21.11
C GLU A 57 -6.92 5.06 -20.60
N ALA A 58 -6.58 6.32 -20.83
CA ALA A 58 -5.37 6.92 -20.27
C ALA A 58 -5.48 6.96 -18.75
N LYS A 59 -4.48 6.42 -18.04
CA LYS A 59 -4.55 6.28 -16.61
C LYS A 59 -3.19 6.16 -15.95
N ASP A 60 -3.05 6.81 -14.80
CA ASP A 60 -1.97 6.55 -13.86
C ASP A 60 -2.32 5.34 -13.01
N VAL A 61 -1.39 4.39 -12.88
CA VAL A 61 -1.63 3.13 -12.19
C VAL A 61 -0.52 2.78 -11.20
N ILE A 62 -0.92 2.17 -10.09
CA ILE A 62 -0.06 1.44 -9.17
C ILE A 62 -0.27 -0.05 -9.44
N VAL A 63 0.80 -0.73 -9.81
CA VAL A 63 0.74 -2.14 -10.23
C VAL A 63 0.90 -3.07 -9.04
N ILE A 64 -0.04 -4.00 -8.88
CA ILE A 64 -0.01 -5.03 -7.85
C ILE A 64 0.56 -6.32 -8.44
N VAL A 65 1.65 -6.82 -7.86
CA VAL A 65 2.38 -8.02 -8.32
C VAL A 65 2.31 -9.12 -7.27
N PRO A 66 1.37 -10.07 -7.38
CA PRO A 66 1.28 -11.22 -6.47
C PRO A 66 2.37 -12.27 -6.76
N ASN A 67 2.73 -13.09 -5.77
CA ASN A 67 3.77 -14.11 -5.85
C ASN A 67 3.66 -15.09 -7.03
N LYS A 68 2.43 -15.30 -7.52
CA LYS A 68 2.19 -16.15 -8.70
C LYS A 68 2.78 -15.59 -10.00
N VAL A 69 3.15 -14.31 -10.03
CA VAL A 69 3.76 -13.64 -11.20
C VAL A 69 5.20 -13.32 -10.85
N ARG A 70 6.13 -14.01 -11.52
CA ARG A 70 7.57 -13.79 -11.29
C ARG A 70 8.01 -12.40 -11.77
N PHE A 71 8.99 -11.81 -11.12
CA PHE A 71 9.48 -10.46 -11.43
C PHE A 71 9.85 -10.25 -12.91
N ALA A 72 10.44 -11.25 -13.58
CA ALA A 72 10.78 -11.12 -15.00
C ALA A 72 9.53 -11.01 -15.89
N GLN A 73 8.48 -11.77 -15.56
CA GLN A 73 7.18 -11.69 -16.25
C GLN A 73 6.48 -10.38 -15.94
N ALA A 74 6.51 -9.95 -14.67
CA ALA A 74 5.94 -8.67 -14.26
C ALA A 74 6.60 -7.51 -15.01
N ALA A 75 7.94 -7.48 -15.07
CA ALA A 75 8.68 -6.46 -15.81
C ALA A 75 8.30 -6.44 -17.30
N ALA A 76 8.20 -7.61 -17.92
CA ALA A 76 7.81 -7.69 -19.33
C ALA A 76 6.39 -7.13 -19.57
N LEU A 77 5.43 -7.48 -18.71
CA LEU A 77 4.06 -6.95 -18.80
C LEU A 77 4.00 -5.43 -18.57
N MET A 78 4.79 -4.92 -17.62
CA MET A 78 4.86 -3.49 -17.32
C MET A 78 5.52 -2.69 -18.47
N ASN A 79 6.63 -3.16 -19.03
CA ASN A 79 7.31 -2.50 -20.15
C ASN A 79 6.50 -2.57 -21.46
N GLN A 80 5.62 -3.58 -21.60
CA GLN A 80 4.70 -3.72 -22.74
C GLN A 80 3.38 -2.95 -22.54
N ALA A 81 3.21 -2.26 -21.42
CA ALA A 81 2.02 -1.45 -21.19
C ALA A 81 1.89 -0.39 -22.30
N LYS A 82 0.64 -0.09 -22.71
CA LYS A 82 0.37 0.92 -23.72
C LYS A 82 0.86 2.29 -23.29
N GLU A 83 1.24 3.13 -24.24
CA GLU A 83 1.77 4.48 -23.99
C GLU A 83 0.84 5.37 -23.16
N ASN A 84 -0.47 5.13 -23.22
CA ASN A 84 -1.46 5.87 -22.42
C ASN A 84 -1.59 5.37 -20.97
N ILE A 85 -0.88 4.32 -20.58
CA ILE A 85 -0.86 3.80 -19.21
C ILE A 85 0.44 4.23 -18.54
N HIS A 86 0.32 5.13 -17.57
CA HIS A 86 1.47 5.60 -16.82
C HIS A 86 1.61 4.79 -15.54
N ILE A 87 2.59 3.88 -15.50
CA ILE A 87 2.90 3.14 -14.28
C ILE A 87 3.72 4.05 -13.38
N THR A 88 3.12 4.46 -12.27
CA THR A 88 3.70 5.42 -11.32
C THR A 88 4.32 4.74 -10.10
N GLY A 89 4.02 3.44 -9.89
CA GLY A 89 4.59 2.66 -8.80
C GLY A 89 4.14 1.21 -8.82
N ALA A 90 4.71 0.40 -7.93
CA ALA A 90 4.32 -0.99 -7.76
C ALA A 90 4.33 -1.45 -6.30
N ILE A 91 3.43 -2.39 -6.00
CA ILE A 91 3.34 -3.12 -4.73
C ILE A 91 3.57 -4.60 -5.06
N VAL A 92 4.57 -5.22 -4.45
CA VAL A 92 5.06 -6.55 -4.79
C VAL A 92 4.98 -7.45 -3.57
N GLN A 93 4.48 -8.67 -3.73
CA GLN A 93 4.38 -9.61 -2.63
C GLN A 93 5.71 -10.27 -2.28
N ALA A 94 6.55 -10.57 -3.28
CA ALA A 94 7.86 -11.18 -3.09
C ALA A 94 8.94 -10.12 -2.76
N ASP A 95 10.09 -10.57 -2.27
CA ASP A 95 11.31 -9.78 -2.15
C ASP A 95 12.00 -9.65 -3.54
N ASP A 96 11.29 -9.03 -4.46
CA ASP A 96 11.71 -8.92 -5.86
C ASP A 96 11.78 -7.46 -6.35
N GLY A 97 11.58 -6.47 -5.47
CA GLY A 97 11.48 -5.05 -5.84
C GLY A 97 12.69 -4.53 -6.60
N VAL A 98 13.90 -4.86 -6.14
CA VAL A 98 15.15 -4.48 -6.81
C VAL A 98 15.28 -5.16 -8.17
N LEU A 99 14.97 -6.46 -8.24
CA LEU A 99 15.06 -7.25 -9.47
C LEU A 99 14.06 -6.77 -10.52
N LEU A 100 12.86 -6.42 -10.07
CA LEU A 100 11.82 -5.83 -10.90
C LEU A 100 12.26 -4.47 -11.41
N ASN A 101 12.66 -3.56 -10.50
CA ASN A 101 13.06 -2.20 -10.86
C ASN A 101 14.22 -2.17 -11.85
N ASN A 102 15.20 -3.09 -11.71
CA ASN A 102 16.34 -3.18 -12.64
C ASN A 102 15.94 -3.54 -14.07
N ARG A 103 14.80 -4.21 -14.26
CA ARG A 103 14.26 -4.62 -15.55
C ARG A 103 13.24 -3.67 -16.17
N LEU A 104 12.79 -2.69 -15.39
CA LEU A 104 11.86 -1.67 -15.89
C LEU A 104 12.63 -0.62 -16.70
N ASP A 105 12.05 -0.22 -17.83
CA ASP A 105 12.56 0.83 -18.70
C ASP A 105 12.52 2.20 -17.97
N LYS A 106 11.49 2.41 -17.16
CA LYS A 106 11.32 3.59 -16.31
C LYS A 106 11.40 3.18 -14.84
N LYS A 107 12.25 3.86 -14.08
CA LYS A 107 12.34 3.65 -12.63
C LYS A 107 11.14 4.25 -11.92
N ILE A 108 10.59 3.51 -10.98
CA ILE A 108 9.39 3.86 -10.21
C ILE A 108 9.60 3.47 -8.74
N PRO A 109 8.90 4.10 -7.78
CA PRO A 109 8.86 3.61 -6.42
C PRO A 109 8.22 2.22 -6.36
N ILE A 110 8.88 1.30 -5.64
CA ILE A 110 8.41 -0.08 -5.47
C ILE A 110 8.45 -0.43 -3.99
N ILE A 111 7.35 -0.93 -3.49
CA ILE A 111 7.23 -1.52 -2.16
C ILE A 111 7.08 -3.02 -2.35
N ASP A 112 7.94 -3.80 -1.74
CA ASP A 112 7.96 -5.25 -1.82
C ASP A 112 7.76 -5.93 -0.46
N GLU A 113 7.79 -7.28 -0.44
CA GLU A 113 7.57 -8.10 0.76
C GLU A 113 6.19 -7.89 1.42
N VAL A 114 5.17 -7.55 0.63
CA VAL A 114 3.81 -7.31 1.13
C VAL A 114 3.08 -8.63 1.37
N ALA A 115 3.08 -9.12 2.61
CA ALA A 115 2.58 -10.44 2.97
C ALA A 115 1.08 -10.67 2.64
N MET A 116 0.25 -9.63 2.79
CA MET A 116 -1.20 -9.72 2.59
C MET A 116 -1.65 -8.94 1.35
N ILE A 117 -0.98 -9.16 0.23
CA ILE A 117 -1.24 -8.40 -1.01
C ILE A 117 -2.67 -8.55 -1.54
N GLU A 118 -3.34 -9.64 -1.19
CA GLU A 118 -4.75 -9.89 -1.53
C GLU A 118 -5.71 -8.94 -0.81
N LYS A 119 -5.27 -8.27 0.25
CA LYS A 119 -6.05 -7.23 0.95
C LYS A 119 -5.95 -5.87 0.28
N VAL A 120 -5.04 -5.68 -0.66
CA VAL A 120 -4.94 -4.43 -1.41
C VAL A 120 -6.17 -4.30 -2.32
N PRO A 121 -7.05 -3.32 -2.07
CA PRO A 121 -8.25 -3.15 -2.89
C PRO A 121 -7.85 -2.70 -4.29
N LEU A 122 -8.43 -3.34 -5.30
CA LEU A 122 -8.20 -3.00 -6.71
C LEU A 122 -9.18 -1.93 -7.19
N GLY A 123 -8.74 -1.13 -8.15
CA GLY A 123 -9.56 -0.06 -8.72
C GLY A 123 -9.62 1.21 -7.88
N MET A 124 -8.91 1.27 -6.75
CA MET A 124 -8.91 2.40 -5.84
C MET A 124 -7.73 3.34 -6.08
N THR A 125 -7.89 4.62 -5.75
CA THR A 125 -6.77 5.56 -5.77
C THR A 125 -5.78 5.18 -4.68
N CYS A 126 -4.56 4.96 -5.07
CA CYS A 126 -3.47 4.52 -4.23
C CYS A 126 -2.29 5.47 -4.37
N ALA A 127 -1.61 5.77 -3.29
CA ALA A 127 -0.35 6.49 -3.26
C ALA A 127 0.71 5.66 -2.55
N ILE A 128 1.89 5.56 -3.15
CA ILE A 128 3.05 4.93 -2.54
C ILE A 128 4.20 5.93 -2.46
N GLU A 129 4.95 5.89 -1.40
CA GLU A 129 6.17 6.70 -1.25
C GLU A 129 7.30 5.79 -0.74
N VAL A 130 8.45 5.88 -1.38
CA VAL A 130 9.68 5.21 -0.97
C VAL A 130 10.76 6.28 -0.85
N ALA A 131 11.24 6.48 0.37
CA ALA A 131 12.26 7.47 0.68
C ALA A 131 13.64 7.00 0.24
N GLU A 132 14.51 7.94 -0.09
CA GLU A 132 15.91 7.66 -0.37
C GLU A 132 16.63 7.08 0.84
N GLN A 133 17.76 6.44 0.59
CA GLN A 133 18.58 5.88 1.66
C GLN A 133 18.97 6.95 2.69
N GLY A 134 18.76 6.64 3.97
CA GLY A 134 19.07 7.56 5.07
C GLY A 134 18.03 8.66 5.29
N THR A 135 16.93 8.66 4.54
CA THR A 135 15.81 9.57 4.73
C THR A 135 14.52 8.82 5.09
N VAL A 136 13.49 9.55 5.43
CA VAL A 136 12.16 9.03 5.78
C VAL A 136 11.10 9.67 4.91
N LEU A 137 9.89 9.09 4.93
CA LEU A 137 8.75 9.64 4.21
C LEU A 137 8.50 11.10 4.57
N SER A 138 8.22 11.90 3.56
CA SER A 138 7.96 13.33 3.73
C SER A 138 6.53 13.72 3.34
N THR A 139 5.97 13.08 2.33
CA THR A 139 4.64 13.39 1.81
C THR A 139 3.56 12.61 2.53
N LEU A 140 3.65 11.29 2.57
CA LEU A 140 2.62 10.46 3.20
C LEU A 140 2.67 10.48 4.74
N SER A 141 3.78 10.92 5.33
CA SER A 141 3.88 11.17 6.77
C SER A 141 3.35 12.56 7.20
N ASN A 142 2.85 13.34 6.23
CA ASN A 142 2.30 14.69 6.46
C ASN A 142 0.81 14.72 6.05
N PRO A 143 -0.13 15.12 6.94
CA PRO A 143 -1.54 15.20 6.60
C PRO A 143 -1.85 16.08 5.38
N TYR A 144 -1.13 17.18 5.22
CA TYR A 144 -1.28 18.06 4.06
C TYR A 144 -0.70 17.44 2.78
N GLY A 145 0.35 16.62 2.90
CA GLY A 145 0.87 15.82 1.79
C GLY A 145 -0.16 14.81 1.30
N ILE A 146 -0.77 14.05 2.21
CA ILE A 146 -1.88 13.13 1.90
C ILE A 146 -3.05 13.90 1.28
N ALA A 147 -3.43 15.04 1.86
CA ALA A 147 -4.53 15.86 1.35
C ALA A 147 -4.28 16.32 -0.10
N THR A 148 -3.07 16.75 -0.41
CA THR A 148 -2.68 17.16 -1.76
C THR A 148 -2.74 16.00 -2.75
N VAL A 149 -2.22 14.83 -2.34
CA VAL A 149 -2.18 13.63 -3.20
C VAL A 149 -3.57 13.11 -3.56
N PHE A 150 -4.51 13.18 -2.62
CA PHE A 150 -5.86 12.63 -2.78
C PHE A 150 -6.94 13.69 -3.02
N ASP A 151 -6.54 14.96 -3.18
CA ASP A 151 -7.44 16.11 -3.35
C ASP A 151 -8.52 16.14 -2.26
N LEU A 152 -8.08 16.16 -0.99
CA LEU A 152 -8.96 16.12 0.17
C LEU A 152 -9.40 17.51 0.57
N SER A 153 -10.66 17.61 0.99
CA SER A 153 -11.20 18.80 1.66
C SER A 153 -10.52 19.04 3.02
N SER A 154 -10.72 20.23 3.59
CA SER A 154 -10.20 20.56 4.92
C SER A 154 -10.71 19.64 6.02
N GLU A 155 -11.95 19.17 5.93
CA GLU A 155 -12.52 18.23 6.90
C GLU A 155 -11.91 16.82 6.76
N GLU A 156 -11.75 16.33 5.53
CA GLU A 156 -11.07 15.07 5.25
C GLU A 156 -9.60 15.12 5.69
N THR A 157 -8.93 16.27 5.50
CA THR A 157 -7.53 16.47 5.92
C THR A 157 -7.36 16.29 7.44
N LYS A 158 -8.30 16.75 8.25
CA LYS A 158 -8.25 16.52 9.71
C LYS A 158 -8.31 15.02 10.05
N ARG A 159 -9.02 14.26 9.25
CA ARG A 159 -9.27 12.84 9.45
C ARG A 159 -8.07 11.98 9.10
N VAL A 160 -7.20 12.42 8.19
CA VAL A 160 -5.99 11.65 7.81
C VAL A 160 -4.79 11.89 8.74
N VAL A 161 -4.93 12.75 9.75
CA VAL A 161 -3.86 13.01 10.73
C VAL A 161 -3.35 11.72 11.42
N PRO A 162 -4.20 10.79 11.89
CA PRO A 162 -3.72 9.54 12.48
C PRO A 162 -2.95 8.68 11.47
N ILE A 163 -3.37 8.65 10.21
CA ILE A 163 -2.72 7.91 9.13
C ILE A 163 -1.31 8.48 8.88
N ALA A 164 -1.20 9.79 8.69
CA ALA A 164 0.09 10.44 8.50
C ALA A 164 1.03 10.19 9.68
N ARG A 165 0.51 10.23 10.91
CA ARG A 165 1.30 9.95 12.12
C ARG A 165 1.86 8.53 12.18
N SER A 166 1.11 7.53 11.71
CA SER A 166 1.58 6.14 11.68
C SER A 166 2.75 5.93 10.71
N LEU A 167 2.94 6.86 9.76
CA LEU A 167 4.00 6.84 8.77
C LEU A 167 5.24 7.66 9.15
N ILE A 168 5.21 8.38 10.28
CA ILE A 168 6.37 9.17 10.74
C ILE A 168 7.54 8.24 11.04
N GLY A 169 8.69 8.54 10.43
CA GLY A 169 9.91 7.76 10.60
C GLY A 169 9.99 6.52 9.68
N ALA A 170 8.93 6.21 8.95
CA ALA A 170 8.93 5.13 7.97
C ALA A 170 9.77 5.48 6.73
N ARG A 171 10.30 4.46 6.05
CA ARG A 171 11.04 4.61 4.78
C ARG A 171 10.19 4.34 3.55
N SER A 172 9.12 3.59 3.71
CA SER A 172 8.14 3.31 2.67
C SER A 172 6.73 3.30 3.25
N GLY A 173 5.74 3.61 2.44
CA GLY A 173 4.36 3.62 2.86
C GLY A 173 3.39 3.60 1.71
N VAL A 174 2.22 3.06 1.98
CA VAL A 174 1.08 3.01 1.06
C VAL A 174 -0.12 3.60 1.76
N VAL A 175 -0.83 4.49 1.07
CA VAL A 175 -2.13 5.00 1.49
C VAL A 175 -3.13 4.74 0.36
N ILE A 176 -4.29 4.20 0.69
CA ILE A 176 -5.32 3.89 -0.30
C ILE A 176 -6.60 4.62 0.09
N LYS A 177 -7.16 5.37 -0.85
CA LYS A 177 -8.46 6.01 -0.70
C LYS A 177 -9.54 5.05 -1.18
N THR A 178 -10.30 4.51 -0.24
CA THR A 178 -11.47 3.70 -0.55
C THR A 178 -12.73 4.57 -0.50
N PRO A 179 -13.69 4.39 -1.42
CA PRO A 179 -14.96 5.10 -1.31
C PRO A 179 -15.66 4.68 -0.02
N THR A 180 -16.42 5.59 0.55
CA THR A 180 -17.30 5.29 1.68
C THR A 180 -18.27 4.19 1.28
N GLY A 181 -18.00 2.99 1.67
CA GLY A 181 -19.00 1.95 1.79
C GLY A 181 -19.53 1.98 3.22
N ASP A 182 -20.74 1.54 3.42
CA ASP A 182 -21.26 1.22 4.74
C ASP A 182 -20.21 0.41 5.49
N VAL A 183 -19.54 1.05 6.42
CA VAL A 183 -18.75 0.34 7.40
C VAL A 183 -19.77 -0.38 8.25
N GLN A 184 -20.00 -1.64 7.92
CA GLN A 184 -20.71 -2.50 8.83
C GLN A 184 -19.85 -2.62 10.08
N GLU A 185 -20.19 -1.80 11.09
CA GLU A 185 -19.69 -2.04 12.44
C GLU A 185 -19.99 -3.49 12.78
N ARG A 186 -19.00 -4.35 12.72
CA ARG A 186 -19.08 -5.67 13.30
C ARG A 186 -19.07 -5.51 14.81
N SER A 187 -20.23 -5.17 15.37
CA SER A 187 -20.41 -5.29 16.81
C SER A 187 -20.53 -6.75 17.16
N ILE A 188 -19.47 -7.33 17.71
CA ILE A 188 -19.56 -8.62 18.37
C ILE A 188 -20.25 -8.35 19.71
N LYS A 189 -21.51 -8.79 19.85
CA LYS A 189 -22.21 -8.73 21.11
C LYS A 189 -21.38 -9.41 22.19
N ALA A 190 -21.31 -8.81 23.37
CA ALA A 190 -20.66 -9.42 24.51
C ALA A 190 -21.17 -10.85 24.72
N GLY A 191 -20.28 -11.81 24.62
CA GLY A 191 -20.56 -13.23 24.82
C GLY A 191 -19.83 -13.74 26.06
N THR A 192 -20.27 -14.88 26.58
CA THR A 192 -19.62 -15.56 27.70
C THR A 192 -18.37 -16.26 27.18
N ILE A 193 -17.20 -15.96 27.78
CA ILE A 193 -15.96 -16.69 27.51
C ILE A 193 -15.88 -17.86 28.49
N ASN A 194 -16.04 -19.08 28.00
CA ASN A 194 -15.78 -20.28 28.80
C ASN A 194 -14.28 -20.61 28.76
N ILE A 195 -13.60 -20.39 29.89
CA ILE A 195 -12.20 -20.80 30.04
C ILE A 195 -12.18 -22.24 30.54
N ILE A 196 -11.81 -23.18 29.67
CA ILE A 196 -11.57 -24.57 30.07
C ILE A 196 -10.13 -24.65 30.57
N GLY A 197 -9.92 -24.61 31.88
CA GLY A 197 -8.63 -24.86 32.50
C GLY A 197 -8.36 -26.36 32.55
N LEU A 198 -7.19 -26.80 32.05
CA LEU A 198 -6.65 -28.13 32.39
C LEU A 198 -6.25 -28.12 33.85
N LYS A 199 -6.96 -28.90 34.71
CA LYS A 199 -6.46 -29.25 36.02
C LYS A 199 -5.20 -30.07 35.81
N LYS A 200 -4.04 -29.57 36.25
CA LYS A 200 -2.88 -30.42 36.55
C LYS A 200 -3.19 -31.17 37.85
N GLU A 201 -3.24 -32.51 37.79
CA GLU A 201 -3.05 -33.35 38.95
C GLU A 201 -1.60 -33.29 39.41
#